data_e42d3c6bfdc26c3e05cdba7b9b0a000a
#
_entry.id   e42d3c6bfdc26c3e05cdba7b9b0a000a
#
_cell.length_a   1.000
_cell.length_b   1.000
_cell.length_c   1.000
_cell.angle_alpha   90.00
_cell.angle_beta   90.00
_cell.angle_gamma   90.00
#
_symmetry.space_group_name_H-M   'P 1'
#
loop_
_entity.id
_entity.type
_entity.pdbx_description
1 polymer ?
#
loop_
_entity_poly.entity_id
_entity_poly.type
_entity_poly.pdbx_seq_one_letter_code
_entity_poly.pdbx_strand_id
1 'polypeptide(L)'
;MARKSRKETAAVAVQEADAACRAAIYVRLSVEDTHTHSVSIETQQMIIARYLEQYPEISVYDTYIDNGATGTNFHRPGFQQMLSDIEAGHVNCVIVKDLSRLGRNTIDTGYYIEQYFRIRNIRFIAVNENFDTANPEDAHSGIIIPLRNMINEAYALDIGRKIRAQQR
;
A
#
# COMPACT_ATOMS: atom_id res chain seq x y z
N MET A 1 27.14 -27.68 29.57
CA MET A 1 26.78 -27.70 28.14
C MET A 1 25.58 -26.85 27.75
N ALA A 2 25.26 -25.77 28.44
CA ALA A 2 24.08 -24.96 28.16
C ALA A 2 24.40 -23.51 27.75
N ARG A 3 25.57 -23.22 27.19
CA ARG A 3 25.98 -21.84 26.84
C ARG A 3 26.02 -21.49 25.34
N LYS A 4 25.73 -22.43 24.46
CA LYS A 4 25.81 -22.20 23.00
C LYS A 4 24.51 -21.69 22.35
N SER A 5 23.35 -21.99 22.94
CA SER A 5 22.03 -21.66 22.38
C SER A 5 21.63 -20.18 22.51
N ARG A 6 22.18 -19.46 23.49
CA ARG A 6 21.77 -18.08 23.77
C ARG A 6 22.45 -17.01 22.90
N LYS A 7 23.56 -17.37 22.24
CA LYS A 7 24.27 -16.47 21.32
C LYS A 7 23.72 -16.55 19.89
N GLU A 8 23.21 -17.70 19.48
CA GLU A 8 22.64 -17.86 18.12
C GLU A 8 21.24 -17.19 18.00
N THR A 9 20.42 -17.27 19.04
CA THR A 9 19.11 -16.59 19.07
C THR A 9 19.25 -15.07 19.13
N ALA A 10 20.26 -14.55 19.80
CA ALA A 10 20.52 -13.11 19.84
C ALA A 10 21.07 -12.58 18.49
N ALA A 11 21.87 -13.38 17.77
CA ALA A 11 22.42 -12.98 16.48
C ALA A 11 21.33 -12.97 15.37
N VAL A 12 20.36 -13.89 15.41
CA VAL A 12 19.24 -13.91 14.48
C VAL A 12 18.28 -12.74 14.73
N ALA A 13 18.00 -12.41 16.00
CA ALA A 13 17.16 -11.27 16.35
C ALA A 13 17.80 -9.91 16.00
N VAL A 14 19.13 -9.80 16.06
CA VAL A 14 19.86 -8.59 15.68
C VAL A 14 19.90 -8.41 14.16
N GLN A 15 19.92 -9.50 13.38
CA GLN A 15 19.87 -9.42 11.91
C GLN A 15 18.49 -9.03 11.37
N GLU A 16 17.40 -9.36 12.06
CA GLU A 16 16.05 -8.93 11.69
C GLU A 16 15.80 -7.44 12.01
N ALA A 17 16.45 -6.89 13.03
CA ALA A 17 16.28 -5.49 13.42
C ALA A 17 17.06 -4.49 12.54
N ASP A 18 18.00 -4.95 11.73
CA ASP A 18 18.89 -4.10 10.93
C ASP A 18 18.67 -4.21 9.41
N ALA A 19 17.58 -4.83 9.00
CA ALA A 19 17.21 -4.85 7.58
C ALA A 19 16.73 -3.47 7.16
N ALA A 20 17.56 -2.77 6.39
CA ALA A 20 17.19 -1.46 5.82
C ALA A 20 15.83 -1.52 5.13
N CYS A 21 14.96 -0.55 5.39
CA CYS A 21 13.65 -0.46 4.77
C CYS A 21 13.81 -0.04 3.30
N ARG A 22 13.51 -0.95 2.39
CA ARG A 22 13.55 -0.74 0.93
C ARG A 22 12.13 -0.68 0.39
N ALA A 23 11.68 0.51 0.07
CA ALA A 23 10.29 0.76 -0.28
C ALA A 23 10.05 0.72 -1.80
N ALA A 24 8.97 0.07 -2.18
CA ALA A 24 8.31 0.23 -3.46
C ALA A 24 7.25 1.32 -3.32
N ILE A 25 7.31 2.34 -4.14
CA ILE A 25 6.23 3.32 -4.29
C ILE A 25 5.30 2.80 -5.38
N TYR A 26 4.03 2.65 -5.06
CA TYR A 26 3.03 2.26 -6.04
C TYR A 26 2.03 3.38 -6.30
N VAL A 27 1.92 3.74 -7.57
CA VAL A 27 1.07 4.83 -8.06
C VAL A 27 0.14 4.30 -9.14
N ARG A 28 -1.14 4.57 -9.03
CA ARG A 28 -2.14 4.13 -10.00
C ARG A 28 -3.11 5.26 -10.34
N LEU A 29 -3.38 5.39 -11.62
CA LEU A 29 -4.42 6.25 -12.16
C LEU A 29 -5.44 5.40 -12.90
N SER A 30 -6.72 5.52 -12.54
CA SER A 30 -7.83 4.92 -13.30
C SER A 30 -8.36 5.91 -14.35
N VAL A 31 -9.11 5.40 -15.31
CA VAL A 31 -9.77 6.28 -16.33
C VAL A 31 -10.73 7.28 -15.67
N GLU A 32 -11.37 6.88 -14.60
CA GLU A 32 -12.29 7.74 -13.86
C GLU A 32 -11.57 8.87 -13.13
N ASP A 33 -10.29 8.70 -12.79
CA ASP A 33 -9.48 9.67 -12.10
C ASP A 33 -8.91 10.75 -13.04
N THR A 34 -8.96 10.57 -14.36
CA THR A 34 -8.36 11.49 -15.33
C THR A 34 -8.99 12.89 -15.33
N HIS A 35 -10.17 13.03 -14.76
CA HIS A 35 -10.91 14.29 -14.70
C HIS A 35 -10.64 15.11 -13.43
N THR A 36 -9.86 14.59 -12.49
CA THR A 36 -9.54 15.26 -11.22
C THR A 36 -8.03 15.52 -11.09
N HIS A 37 -7.61 16.77 -11.17
CA HIS A 37 -6.20 17.18 -11.03
C HIS A 37 -5.56 16.76 -9.71
N SER A 38 -6.35 16.52 -8.66
CA SER A 38 -5.86 16.13 -7.34
C SER A 38 -5.36 14.68 -7.23
N VAL A 39 -5.53 13.89 -8.29
CA VAL A 39 -5.28 12.43 -8.26
C VAL A 39 -4.18 12.03 -9.24
N SER A 40 -3.55 12.99 -9.93
CA SER A 40 -2.53 12.70 -10.93
C SER A 40 -1.36 11.88 -10.36
N ILE A 41 -0.65 11.22 -11.25
CA ILE A 41 0.56 10.44 -10.90
C ILE A 41 1.58 11.33 -10.18
N GLU A 42 1.79 12.52 -10.68
CA GLU A 42 2.73 13.50 -10.10
C GLU A 42 2.30 13.94 -8.69
N THR A 43 1.01 14.17 -8.49
CA THR A 43 0.46 14.52 -7.17
C THR A 43 0.65 13.39 -6.17
N GLN A 44 0.39 12.15 -6.55
CA GLN A 44 0.62 10.99 -5.70
C GLN A 44 2.09 10.86 -5.31
N GLN A 45 2.99 11.00 -6.28
CA GLN A 45 4.44 10.96 -6.03
C GLN A 45 4.89 12.09 -5.10
N MET A 46 4.36 13.29 -5.26
CA MET A 46 4.67 14.44 -4.40
C MET A 46 4.23 14.21 -2.96
N ILE A 47 3.04 13.70 -2.75
CA ILE A 47 2.51 13.39 -1.41
C ILE A 47 3.38 12.34 -0.71
N ILE A 48 3.76 11.29 -1.44
CA ILE A 48 4.62 10.24 -0.90
C ILE A 48 6.04 10.78 -0.63
N ALA A 49 6.58 11.61 -1.51
CA ALA A 49 7.89 12.23 -1.30
C ALA A 49 7.94 13.10 -0.04
N ARG A 50 6.90 13.90 0.20
CA ARG A 50 6.78 14.70 1.43
C ARG A 50 6.69 13.83 2.69
N TYR A 51 5.98 12.74 2.61
CA TYR A 51 5.91 11.77 3.70
C TYR A 51 7.29 11.19 4.00
N LEU A 52 8.05 10.80 2.98
CA LEU A 52 9.37 10.21 3.13
C LEU A 52 10.42 11.17 3.68
N GLU A 53 10.24 12.48 3.54
CA GLU A 53 11.12 13.47 4.18
C GLU A 53 11.15 13.34 5.70
N GLN A 54 10.08 12.85 6.30
CA GLN A 54 9.95 12.63 7.73
C GLN A 54 10.52 11.28 8.19
N TYR A 55 10.82 10.38 7.27
CA TYR A 55 11.29 9.02 7.53
C TYR A 55 12.55 8.70 6.73
N PRO A 56 13.70 9.31 7.08
CA PRO A 56 14.94 9.13 6.32
C PRO A 56 15.50 7.71 6.35
N GLU A 57 15.02 6.87 7.28
CA GLU A 57 15.36 5.45 7.35
C GLU A 57 14.74 4.60 6.25
N ILE A 58 13.74 5.14 5.54
CA ILE A 58 13.12 4.46 4.41
C ILE A 58 13.83 4.86 3.11
N SER A 59 14.47 3.91 2.45
CA SER A 59 15.02 4.12 1.11
C SER A 59 14.05 3.65 0.04
N VAL A 60 13.94 4.40 -1.05
CA VAL A 60 13.11 4.00 -2.19
C VAL A 60 13.91 3.07 -3.09
N TYR A 61 13.41 1.86 -3.31
CA TYR A 61 13.97 0.91 -4.26
C TYR A 61 13.56 1.27 -5.69
N ASP A 62 12.25 1.38 -5.94
CA ASP A 62 11.71 1.77 -7.23
C ASP A 62 10.30 2.35 -7.11
N THR A 63 9.83 2.99 -8.17
CA THR A 63 8.46 3.49 -8.30
C THR A 63 7.76 2.74 -9.43
N TYR A 64 6.61 2.15 -9.12
CA TYR A 64 5.80 1.35 -10.03
C TYR A 64 4.54 2.13 -10.39
N ILE A 65 4.32 2.36 -11.67
CA ILE A 65 3.25 3.22 -12.16
C ILE A 65 2.33 2.40 -13.08
N ASP A 66 1.05 2.36 -12.74
CA ASP A 66 0.00 1.84 -13.59
C ASP A 66 -0.95 2.98 -14.00
N ASN A 67 -0.81 3.41 -15.22
CA ASN A 67 -1.70 4.36 -15.86
C ASN A 67 -2.76 3.57 -16.62
N GLY A 68 -3.81 3.13 -15.91
CA GLY A 68 -4.83 2.26 -16.42
C GLY A 68 -5.78 2.96 -17.38
N ALA A 69 -5.49 2.85 -18.66
CA ALA A 69 -6.31 3.41 -19.70
C ALA A 69 -7.70 2.75 -19.85
N THR A 70 -7.94 1.59 -19.24
CA THR A 70 -9.23 0.88 -19.34
C THR A 70 -9.60 0.23 -18.01
N GLY A 71 -10.70 0.67 -17.41
CA GLY A 71 -11.21 0.13 -16.14
C GLY A 71 -11.65 -1.34 -16.18
N THR A 72 -11.63 -1.97 -17.36
CA THR A 72 -11.99 -3.38 -17.57
C THR A 72 -10.79 -4.30 -17.72
N ASN A 73 -9.60 -3.78 -18.02
CA ASN A 73 -8.37 -4.57 -18.09
C ASN A 73 -7.66 -4.58 -16.76
N PHE A 74 -7.63 -5.76 -16.16
CA PHE A 74 -6.93 -6.08 -14.94
C PHE A 74 -5.42 -6.12 -15.09
N HIS A 75 -4.91 -5.64 -16.21
CA HIS A 75 -3.50 -5.50 -16.45
C HIS A 75 -2.94 -4.33 -15.64
N ARG A 76 -2.23 -4.70 -14.59
CA ARG A 76 -1.42 -3.79 -13.79
C ARG A 76 0.03 -4.25 -13.88
N PRO A 77 0.74 -3.98 -14.99
CA PRO A 77 2.11 -4.44 -15.17
C PRO A 77 3.06 -3.88 -14.13
N GLY A 78 2.86 -2.64 -13.70
CA GLY A 78 3.64 -2.05 -12.61
C GLY A 78 3.42 -2.78 -11.29
N PHE A 79 2.19 -3.11 -10.96
CA PHE A 79 1.87 -3.89 -9.77
C PHE A 79 2.47 -5.29 -9.82
N GLN A 80 2.39 -5.97 -10.95
CA GLN A 80 2.99 -7.29 -11.15
C GLN A 80 4.51 -7.25 -11.01
N GLN A 81 5.16 -6.23 -11.56
CA GLN A 81 6.59 -6.03 -11.39
C GLN A 81 6.97 -5.80 -9.92
N MET A 82 6.18 -5.01 -9.21
CA MET A 82 6.36 -4.80 -7.77
C MET A 82 6.26 -6.11 -6.99
N LEU A 83 5.27 -6.95 -7.28
CA LEU A 83 5.14 -8.27 -6.65
C LEU A 83 6.34 -9.17 -6.94
N SER A 84 6.86 -9.15 -8.17
CA SER A 84 8.09 -9.88 -8.54
C SER A 84 9.28 -9.41 -7.71
N ASP A 85 9.46 -8.13 -7.53
CA ASP A 85 10.57 -7.56 -6.75
C ASP A 85 10.42 -7.86 -5.25
N ILE A 86 9.19 -7.92 -4.75
CA ILE A 86 8.90 -8.39 -3.39
C ILE A 86 9.34 -9.85 -3.22
N GLU A 87 8.95 -10.72 -4.14
CA GLU A 87 9.28 -12.15 -4.10
C GLU A 87 10.77 -12.40 -4.28
N ALA A 88 11.46 -11.57 -5.05
CA ALA A 88 12.91 -11.61 -5.21
C ALA A 88 13.68 -11.08 -3.98
N GLY A 89 12.99 -10.49 -3.00
CA GLY A 89 13.60 -9.93 -1.79
C GLY A 89 14.20 -8.53 -1.97
N HIS A 90 13.95 -7.85 -3.09
CA HIS A 90 14.45 -6.49 -3.34
C HIS A 90 13.66 -5.44 -2.57
N VAL A 91 12.40 -5.69 -2.31
CA VAL A 91 11.44 -4.77 -1.66
C VAL A 91 10.90 -5.43 -0.39
N ASN A 92 10.88 -4.69 0.70
CA ASN A 92 10.31 -5.11 1.99
C ASN A 92 9.29 -4.10 2.57
N CYS A 93 8.97 -3.08 1.80
CA CYS A 93 7.98 -2.07 2.17
C CYS A 93 7.22 -1.62 0.92
N VAL A 94 5.92 -1.38 1.05
CA VAL A 94 5.08 -0.82 -0.01
C VAL A 94 4.43 0.46 0.49
N ILE A 95 4.53 1.53 -0.28
CA ILE A 95 3.94 2.84 0.05
C ILE A 95 2.98 3.26 -1.06
N VAL A 96 1.77 3.62 -0.67
CA VAL A 96 0.75 4.18 -1.55
C VAL A 96 0.25 5.51 -0.99
N LYS A 97 -0.29 6.37 -1.84
CA LYS A 97 -0.95 7.60 -1.40
C LYS A 97 -2.17 7.30 -0.53
N ASP A 98 -3.01 6.36 -0.97
CA ASP A 98 -4.19 5.92 -0.27
C ASP A 98 -4.51 4.44 -0.57
N LEU A 99 -5.38 3.84 0.24
CA LEU A 99 -5.74 2.43 0.13
C LEU A 99 -6.38 2.07 -1.21
N SER A 100 -7.07 3.00 -1.86
CA SER A 100 -7.73 2.75 -3.14
C SER A 100 -6.76 2.44 -4.27
N ARG A 101 -5.47 2.76 -4.10
CA ARG A 101 -4.44 2.51 -5.12
C ARG A 101 -3.97 1.05 -5.13
N LEU A 102 -4.05 0.38 -3.98
CA LEU A 102 -3.53 -0.98 -3.84
C LEU A 102 -4.41 -2.01 -4.55
N GLY A 103 -5.70 -2.02 -4.27
CA GLY A 103 -6.64 -2.98 -4.81
C GLY A 103 -7.69 -2.33 -5.70
N ARG A 104 -8.40 -3.16 -6.48
CA ARG A 104 -9.52 -2.74 -7.32
C ARG A 104 -10.81 -2.58 -6.51
N ASN A 105 -10.89 -3.30 -5.42
CA ASN A 105 -11.99 -3.27 -4.47
C ASN A 105 -11.46 -3.53 -3.07
N THR A 106 -12.34 -3.44 -2.09
CA THR A 106 -12.01 -3.64 -0.68
C THR A 106 -11.53 -5.06 -0.37
N ILE A 107 -12.02 -6.05 -1.10
CA ILE A 107 -11.64 -7.46 -0.89
C ILE A 107 -10.18 -7.67 -1.32
N ASP A 108 -9.80 -7.19 -2.49
CA ASP A 108 -8.42 -7.27 -2.99
C ASP A 108 -7.45 -6.51 -2.09
N THR A 109 -7.81 -5.30 -1.69
CA THR A 109 -7.02 -4.48 -0.77
C THR A 109 -6.80 -5.20 0.55
N GLY A 110 -7.85 -5.75 1.14
CA GLY A 110 -7.78 -6.53 2.36
C GLY A 110 -6.91 -7.78 2.23
N TYR A 111 -7.03 -8.50 1.13
CA TYR A 111 -6.20 -9.68 0.86
C TYR A 111 -4.71 -9.34 0.84
N TYR A 112 -4.30 -8.30 0.12
CA TYR A 112 -2.89 -7.93 0.04
C TYR A 112 -2.33 -7.50 1.39
N ILE A 113 -3.05 -6.71 2.15
CA ILE A 113 -2.57 -6.19 3.43
C ILE A 113 -2.58 -7.27 4.52
N GLU A 114 -3.69 -8.02 4.65
CA GLU A 114 -3.88 -8.96 5.74
C GLU A 114 -3.20 -10.31 5.49
N GLN A 115 -2.99 -10.68 4.24
CA GLN A 115 -2.42 -11.98 3.90
C GLN A 115 -1.11 -11.85 3.14
N TYR A 116 -1.12 -11.30 1.94
CA TYR A 116 0.04 -11.31 1.05
C TYR A 116 1.26 -10.64 1.67
N PHE A 117 1.10 -9.40 2.12
CA PHE A 117 2.20 -8.64 2.72
C PHE A 117 2.57 -9.17 4.11
N ARG A 118 1.57 -9.52 4.90
CA ARG A 118 1.79 -10.01 6.25
C ARG A 118 2.60 -11.31 6.29
N ILE A 119 2.25 -12.28 5.45
CA ILE A 119 2.97 -13.57 5.35
C ILE A 119 4.42 -13.34 4.92
N ARG A 120 4.68 -12.36 4.09
CA ARG A 120 6.01 -12.03 3.56
C ARG A 120 6.78 -11.01 4.40
N ASN A 121 6.24 -10.59 5.53
CA ASN A 121 6.82 -9.53 6.37
C ASN A 121 7.07 -8.22 5.61
N ILE A 122 6.17 -7.85 4.73
CA ILE A 122 6.21 -6.59 3.99
C ILE A 122 5.47 -5.51 4.77
N ARG A 123 6.18 -4.42 5.10
CA ARG A 123 5.58 -3.23 5.69
C ARG A 123 4.71 -2.55 4.64
N PHE A 124 3.51 -2.13 5.03
CA PHE A 124 2.60 -1.41 4.16
C PHE A 124 2.22 -0.07 4.76
N ILE A 125 2.33 0.99 3.96
CA ILE A 125 2.03 2.37 4.37
C ILE A 125 1.04 2.98 3.38
N ALA A 126 -0.08 3.49 3.90
CA ALA A 126 -1.03 4.33 3.17
C ALA A 126 -1.02 5.73 3.78
N VAL A 127 -0.51 6.70 3.02
CA VAL A 127 -0.19 8.04 3.55
C VAL A 127 -1.43 8.81 3.98
N ASN A 128 -2.47 8.85 3.15
CA ASN A 128 -3.68 9.63 3.44
C ASN A 128 -4.45 9.12 4.66
N GLU A 129 -4.50 7.81 4.86
CA GLU A 129 -5.17 7.18 6.00
C GLU A 129 -4.30 7.16 7.25
N ASN A 130 -3.06 7.63 7.14
CA ASN A 130 -2.06 7.54 8.21
C ASN A 130 -1.94 6.11 8.76
N PHE A 131 -1.99 5.15 7.84
CA PHE A 131 -1.93 3.72 8.14
C PHE A 131 -0.54 3.15 7.88
N ASP A 132 0.02 2.44 8.85
CA ASP A 132 1.34 1.84 8.76
C ASP A 132 1.35 0.51 9.54
N THR A 133 1.59 -0.59 8.85
CA THR A 133 1.60 -1.91 9.49
C THR A 133 2.75 -2.13 10.47
N ALA A 134 3.78 -1.28 10.46
CA ALA A 134 4.81 -1.27 11.48
C ALA A 134 4.34 -0.67 12.82
N ASN A 135 3.24 0.08 12.80
CA ASN A 135 2.61 0.58 14.02
C ASN A 135 1.80 -0.55 14.68
N PRO A 136 2.08 -0.90 15.97
CA PRO A 136 1.35 -1.97 16.64
C PRO A 136 -0.17 -1.76 16.72
N GLU A 137 -0.63 -0.53 16.83
CA GLU A 137 -2.06 -0.21 16.85
C GLU A 137 -2.71 -0.55 15.51
N ASP A 138 -2.09 -0.20 14.40
CA ASP A 138 -2.56 -0.51 13.05
C ASP A 138 -2.47 -2.01 12.75
N ALA A 139 -1.46 -2.70 13.26
CA ALA A 139 -1.31 -4.13 13.09
C ALA A 139 -2.40 -4.95 13.81
N HIS A 140 -2.94 -4.44 14.92
CA HIS A 140 -3.93 -5.16 15.73
C HIS A 140 -5.39 -4.83 15.44
N SER A 141 -5.70 -3.57 15.18
CA SER A 141 -7.10 -3.13 14.99
C SER A 141 -7.36 -2.53 13.61
N GLY A 142 -6.35 -2.39 12.82
CA GLY A 142 -6.12 -1.26 12.01
C GLY A 142 -6.86 -1.20 10.71
N ILE A 143 -6.93 -2.26 9.94
CA ILE A 143 -7.45 -2.13 8.58
C ILE A 143 -8.97 -2.07 8.52
N ILE A 144 -9.65 -2.53 9.55
CA ILE A 144 -11.13 -2.57 9.59
C ILE A 144 -11.72 -1.16 9.46
N ILE A 145 -11.16 -0.18 10.17
CA ILE A 145 -11.67 1.21 10.15
C ILE A 145 -11.39 1.89 8.80
N PRO A 146 -10.16 1.92 8.27
CA PRO A 146 -9.89 2.47 6.95
C PRO A 146 -10.66 1.78 5.83
N LEU A 147 -10.79 0.44 5.87
CA LEU A 147 -11.58 -0.31 4.90
C LEU A 147 -13.07 0.03 4.99
N ARG A 148 -13.62 0.17 6.20
CA ARG A 148 -15.00 0.58 6.40
C ARG A 148 -15.25 1.97 5.84
N ASN A 149 -14.35 2.92 6.06
CA ASN A 149 -14.45 4.26 5.51
C ASN A 149 -14.44 4.24 3.97
N MET A 150 -13.58 3.44 3.37
CA MET A 150 -13.50 3.25 1.93
C MET A 150 -14.80 2.66 1.34
N ILE A 151 -15.40 1.68 2.02
CA ILE A 151 -16.72 1.13 1.67
C ILE A 151 -17.80 2.20 1.76
N ASN A 152 -17.83 2.99 2.82
CA ASN A 152 -18.82 4.04 3.02
C ASN A 152 -18.71 5.13 1.95
N GLU A 153 -17.52 5.53 1.56
CA GLU A 153 -17.31 6.48 0.46
C GLU A 153 -17.81 5.92 -0.87
N ALA A 154 -17.50 4.68 -1.17
CA ALA A 154 -17.98 4.00 -2.39
C ALA A 154 -19.51 3.91 -2.41
N TYR A 155 -20.14 3.60 -1.28
CA TYR A 155 -21.59 3.58 -1.13
C TYR A 155 -22.21 4.96 -1.34
N ALA A 156 -21.64 5.99 -0.75
CA ALA A 156 -22.12 7.38 -0.90
C ALA A 156 -22.06 7.85 -2.35
N LEU A 157 -20.98 7.52 -3.06
CA LEU A 157 -20.83 7.84 -4.49
C LEU A 157 -21.86 7.10 -5.36
N ASP A 158 -22.11 5.82 -5.08
CA ASP A 158 -23.10 5.02 -5.84
C ASP A 158 -24.54 5.53 -5.61
N ILE A 159 -24.89 5.84 -4.37
CA ILE A 159 -26.19 6.46 -4.04
C ILE A 159 -26.33 7.80 -4.76
N GLY A 160 -25.32 8.64 -4.73
CA GLY A 160 -25.32 9.93 -5.40
C GLY A 160 -25.50 9.83 -6.93
N ARG A 161 -24.90 8.82 -7.55
CA ARG A 161 -25.10 8.52 -8.98
C ARG A 161 -26.53 8.07 -9.29
N LYS A 162 -27.10 7.20 -8.47
CA LYS A 162 -28.47 6.71 -8.63
C LYS A 162 -29.50 7.83 -8.48
N ILE A 163 -29.34 8.71 -7.49
CA ILE A 163 -30.22 9.86 -7.28
C ILE A 163 -30.17 10.80 -8.50
N ARG A 164 -28.99 11.11 -9.02
CA ARG A 164 -28.84 11.97 -10.20
C ARG A 164 -29.43 11.34 -11.46
N ALA A 165 -29.36 10.03 -11.61
CA ALA A 165 -29.98 9.32 -12.74
C ALA A 165 -31.50 9.32 -12.69
N GLN A 166 -32.12 9.38 -11.51
CA GLN A 166 -33.58 9.42 -11.34
C GLN A 166 -34.18 10.84 -11.50
N GLN A 167 -33.36 11.88 -11.40
CA GLN A 167 -33.81 13.27 -11.58
C GLN A 167 -33.77 13.78 -13.03
N ARG A 168 -33.39 12.95 -13.96
CA ARG A 168 -33.46 13.20 -15.41
C ARG A 168 -34.64 12.52 -16.02
#